data_19cd5b8c24b519f23ab99aae402a8d70
#
_entry.id   19cd5b8c24b519f23ab99aae402a8d70
#
_cell.length_a   1.000
_cell.length_b   1.000
_cell.length_c   1.000
_cell.angle_alpha   90.00
_cell.angle_beta   90.00
_cell.angle_gamma   90.00
#
_symmetry.space_group_name_H-M   'P 1'
#
loop_
_entity.id
_entity.type
_entity.pdbx_description
1 polymer ?
#
loop_
_entity_poly.entity_id
_entity_poly.type
_entity_poly.pdbx_seq_one_letter_code
_entity_poly.pdbx_strand_id
1 'polypeptide(L)'
;LHVVVAIILTIENKKARPIGYAVPSKTKTHAGSKFMIYTGGVVFAFLVIHFINFYFVKFGIVVEDNSDTYTVEVEDVARHFEDKVALIQEDMMNGKISQEAAQEQMMALQLEYMPFIQLVQTGQPSDKLSKDKEELINLTKEELVQFVGEDFNEYEPDFYTMCNKLFSNKTYSLIYLLALVILGIHLFHAINSIFQTFGLNHKKYNKAIEYLAGAYAVIVPLGFAIVPLFVMFCK
;
A
#
# COMPACT_ATOMS: atom_id res chain seq x y z
N LEU A 1 20.82 8.49 -1.82
CA LEU A 1 21.86 9.51 -1.69
C LEU A 1 21.68 10.37 -0.44
N HIS A 2 20.53 11.05 -0.24
CA HIS A 2 20.28 11.99 0.88
C HIS A 2 20.61 11.39 2.27
N VAL A 3 20.09 10.21 2.59
CA VAL A 3 20.33 9.53 3.88
C VAL A 3 21.81 9.22 4.10
N VAL A 4 22.49 8.71 3.08
CA VAL A 4 23.92 8.37 3.16
C VAL A 4 24.77 9.61 3.43
N VAL A 5 24.53 10.69 2.67
CA VAL A 5 25.25 11.96 2.86
C VAL A 5 24.96 12.56 4.26
N ALA A 6 23.72 12.52 4.74
CA ALA A 6 23.36 13.00 6.07
C ALA A 6 24.09 12.24 7.18
N ILE A 7 24.25 10.92 7.05
CA ILE A 7 25.00 10.09 8.00
C ILE A 7 26.48 10.46 7.98
N ILE A 8 27.09 10.53 6.79
CA ILE A 8 28.51 10.87 6.61
C ILE A 8 28.81 12.24 7.25
N LEU A 9 28.04 13.25 6.86
CA LEU A 9 28.22 14.63 7.41
C LEU A 9 28.02 14.68 8.93
N THR A 10 27.09 13.90 9.47
CA THR A 10 26.88 13.84 10.92
C THR A 10 28.09 13.24 11.64
N ILE A 11 28.66 12.17 11.09
CA ILE A 11 29.88 11.55 11.65
C ILE A 11 31.08 12.49 11.54
N GLU A 12 31.28 13.12 10.39
CA GLU A 12 32.37 14.07 10.18
C GLU A 12 32.25 15.28 11.12
N ASN A 13 31.06 15.87 11.23
CA ASN A 13 30.83 17.00 12.16
C ASN A 13 31.08 16.63 13.62
N LYS A 14 30.69 15.41 14.03
CA LYS A 14 30.94 14.91 15.37
C LYS A 14 32.44 14.67 15.63
N LYS A 15 33.19 14.19 14.64
CA LYS A 15 34.64 14.02 14.71
C LYS A 15 35.37 15.37 14.75
N ALA A 16 34.96 16.31 13.90
CA ALA A 16 35.56 17.65 13.84
C ALA A 16 35.33 18.47 15.12
N ARG A 17 34.19 18.17 15.81
CA ARG A 17 33.85 18.89 17.03
C ARG A 17 33.27 17.97 18.12
N PRO A 18 34.15 17.31 18.90
CA PRO A 18 33.71 16.37 19.93
C PRO A 18 33.09 17.06 21.15
N ILE A 19 33.40 18.35 21.36
CA ILE A 19 32.90 19.14 22.50
C ILE A 19 31.91 20.20 22.00
N GLY A 20 30.75 20.29 22.65
CA GLY A 20 29.72 21.27 22.33
C GLY A 20 30.13 22.73 22.60
N TYR A 21 29.32 23.68 22.15
CA TYR A 21 29.56 25.10 22.40
C TYR A 21 29.36 25.42 23.88
N ALA A 22 30.37 26.04 24.52
CA ALA A 22 30.26 26.53 25.91
C ALA A 22 29.24 27.68 26.04
N VAL A 23 29.05 28.46 24.95
CA VAL A 23 28.07 29.55 24.89
C VAL A 23 27.07 29.24 23.73
N PRO A 24 25.76 29.27 24.00
CA PRO A 24 24.76 29.10 22.97
C PRO A 24 24.90 30.17 21.89
N SER A 25 24.76 29.77 20.61
CA SER A 25 24.78 30.75 19.50
C SER A 25 23.64 31.76 19.67
N LYS A 26 23.96 33.03 19.52
CA LYS A 26 22.97 34.14 19.50
C LYS A 26 22.12 34.15 18.20
N THR A 27 22.53 33.40 17.17
CA THR A 27 21.74 33.22 15.97
C THR A 27 20.50 32.40 16.28
N LYS A 28 19.33 32.93 15.91
CA LYS A 28 18.05 32.20 16.02
C LYS A 28 18.05 31.02 15.06
N THR A 29 18.67 29.91 15.45
CA THR A 29 18.58 28.64 14.75
C THR A 29 17.27 28.00 15.17
N HIS A 30 16.38 27.67 14.20
CA HIS A 30 15.14 26.94 14.48
C HIS A 30 15.47 25.62 15.20
N ALA A 31 14.77 25.33 16.30
CA ALA A 31 15.02 24.14 17.11
C ALA A 31 15.04 22.85 16.27
N GLY A 32 14.20 22.78 15.23
CA GLY A 32 14.13 21.65 14.32
C GLY A 32 15.42 21.38 13.52
N SER A 33 16.26 22.41 13.23
CA SER A 33 17.55 22.22 12.56
C SER A 33 18.52 21.36 13.40
N LYS A 34 18.45 21.46 14.73
CA LYS A 34 19.29 20.67 15.64
C LYS A 34 18.86 19.20 15.72
N PHE A 35 17.58 18.94 15.46
CA PHE A 35 17.00 17.59 15.55
C PHE A 35 16.81 16.93 14.19
N MET A 36 17.34 17.52 13.11
CA MET A 36 17.12 17.07 11.74
C MET A 36 17.56 15.62 11.51
N ILE A 37 18.65 15.19 12.12
CA ILE A 37 19.14 13.80 12.00
C ILE A 37 18.18 12.81 12.69
N TYR A 38 17.61 13.20 13.84
CA TYR A 38 16.66 12.34 14.55
C TYR A 38 15.33 12.25 13.83
N THR A 39 14.77 13.40 13.40
CA THR A 39 13.53 13.42 12.61
C THR A 39 13.72 12.69 11.28
N GLY A 40 14.87 12.86 10.62
CA GLY A 40 15.21 12.13 9.39
C GLY A 40 15.33 10.63 9.62
N GLY A 41 15.89 10.18 10.74
CA GLY A 41 15.96 8.77 11.11
C GLY A 41 14.58 8.14 11.31
N VAL A 42 13.68 8.84 12.03
CA VAL A 42 12.28 8.38 12.22
C VAL A 42 11.53 8.33 10.90
N VAL A 43 11.67 9.38 10.07
CA VAL A 43 11.04 9.41 8.73
C VAL A 43 11.58 8.28 7.86
N PHE A 44 12.87 7.99 7.90
CA PHE A 44 13.45 6.88 7.15
C PHE A 44 12.88 5.52 7.60
N ALA A 45 12.81 5.28 8.91
CA ALA A 45 12.21 4.06 9.45
C ALA A 45 10.72 3.95 9.07
N PHE A 46 9.98 5.06 9.14
CA PHE A 46 8.59 5.11 8.69
C PHE A 46 8.45 4.78 7.20
N LEU A 47 9.31 5.33 6.33
CA LEU A 47 9.28 5.02 4.89
C LEU A 47 9.58 3.56 4.60
N VAL A 48 10.50 2.93 5.35
CA VAL A 48 10.78 1.48 5.19
C VAL A 48 9.53 0.67 5.53
N ILE A 49 8.88 0.96 6.66
CA ILE A 49 7.64 0.29 7.06
C ILE A 49 6.52 0.55 6.04
N HIS A 50 6.39 1.79 5.58
CA HIS A 50 5.40 2.17 4.57
C HIS A 50 5.63 1.42 3.24
N PHE A 51 6.88 1.30 2.78
CA PHE A 51 7.19 0.55 1.57
C PHE A 51 6.91 -0.94 1.73
N ILE A 52 7.24 -1.54 2.87
CA ILE A 52 6.95 -2.95 3.15
C ILE A 52 5.43 -3.19 3.08
N ASN A 53 4.64 -2.33 3.74
CA ASN A 53 3.20 -2.56 3.88
C ASN A 53 2.38 -2.15 2.64
N PHE A 54 2.88 -1.28 1.78
CA PHE A 54 2.10 -0.77 0.64
C PHE A 54 2.79 -0.99 -0.70
N TYR A 55 4.04 -0.52 -0.84
CA TYR A 55 4.74 -0.58 -2.12
C TYR A 55 5.11 -2.01 -2.50
N PHE A 56 5.72 -2.77 -1.58
CA PHE A 56 6.13 -4.14 -1.85
C PHE A 56 4.93 -5.09 -1.98
N VAL A 57 3.85 -4.81 -1.27
CA VAL A 57 2.58 -5.53 -1.44
C VAL A 57 2.01 -5.26 -2.83
N LYS A 58 2.01 -4.00 -3.31
CA LYS A 58 1.53 -3.66 -4.66
C LYS A 58 2.25 -4.44 -5.77
N PHE A 59 3.53 -4.72 -5.59
CA PHE A 59 4.34 -5.45 -6.58
C PHE A 59 4.44 -6.96 -6.31
N GLY A 60 3.67 -7.49 -5.37
CA GLY A 60 3.72 -8.91 -5.01
C GLY A 60 5.06 -9.38 -4.41
N ILE A 61 5.95 -8.44 -4.01
CA ILE A 61 7.25 -8.76 -3.39
C ILE A 61 7.06 -9.26 -1.95
N VAL A 62 6.08 -8.68 -1.25
CA VAL A 62 5.60 -9.14 0.05
C VAL A 62 4.16 -9.55 -0.17
N VAL A 63 3.93 -10.86 -0.17
CA VAL A 63 2.58 -11.41 -0.10
C VAL A 63 2.19 -11.32 1.37
N GLU A 64 1.21 -10.49 1.69
CA GLU A 64 0.65 -10.48 3.03
C GLU A 64 -0.11 -11.79 3.19
N ASP A 65 0.44 -12.69 4.04
CA ASP A 65 -0.11 -14.02 4.37
C ASP A 65 -1.49 -13.92 5.08
N ASN A 66 -2.14 -12.78 4.97
CA ASN A 66 -3.34 -12.40 5.68
C ASN A 66 -4.56 -12.10 4.77
N SER A 67 -4.39 -12.10 3.48
CA SER A 67 -5.53 -12.21 2.56
C SER A 67 -5.66 -13.68 2.17
N ASP A 68 -6.21 -14.50 3.06
CA ASP A 68 -6.61 -15.88 2.73
C ASP A 68 -7.65 -15.89 1.59
N THR A 69 -8.06 -14.71 1.12
CA THR A 69 -9.12 -14.55 0.13
C THR A 69 -8.83 -13.39 -0.84
N TYR A 70 -9.07 -13.66 -2.12
CA TYR A 70 -9.02 -12.70 -3.22
C TYR A 70 -10.44 -12.34 -3.64
N THR A 71 -10.70 -11.05 -3.81
CA THR A 71 -12.02 -10.59 -4.28
C THR A 71 -12.03 -10.62 -5.80
N VAL A 72 -12.92 -11.41 -6.36
CA VAL A 72 -13.06 -11.63 -7.80
C VAL A 72 -14.51 -11.33 -8.21
N GLU A 73 -14.72 -10.82 -9.41
CA GLU A 73 -16.07 -10.69 -9.97
C GLU A 73 -16.60 -12.07 -10.37
N VAL A 74 -17.86 -12.33 -10.05
CA VAL A 74 -18.53 -13.58 -10.44
C VAL A 74 -18.48 -13.76 -11.96
N GLU A 75 -18.51 -12.65 -12.71
CA GLU A 75 -18.41 -12.64 -14.16
C GLU A 75 -17.06 -13.15 -14.68
N ASP A 76 -15.96 -12.89 -13.98
CA ASP A 76 -14.63 -13.38 -14.37
C ASP A 76 -14.54 -14.89 -14.24
N VAL A 77 -15.11 -15.46 -13.18
CA VAL A 77 -15.20 -16.92 -13.00
C VAL A 77 -16.11 -17.55 -14.07
N ALA A 78 -17.23 -16.90 -14.36
CA ALA A 78 -18.16 -17.38 -15.40
C ALA A 78 -17.50 -17.35 -16.79
N ARG A 79 -16.76 -16.28 -17.10
CA ARG A 79 -16.02 -16.15 -18.36
C ARG A 79 -14.97 -17.26 -18.51
N HIS A 80 -14.20 -17.53 -17.45
CA HIS A 80 -13.20 -18.58 -17.48
C HIS A 80 -13.84 -19.98 -17.69
N PHE A 81 -15.00 -20.22 -17.08
CA PHE A 81 -15.77 -21.44 -17.33
C PHE A 81 -16.21 -21.54 -18.80
N GLU A 82 -16.74 -20.45 -19.37
CA GLU A 82 -17.16 -20.39 -20.79
C GLU A 82 -15.98 -20.62 -21.74
N ASP A 83 -14.80 -20.04 -21.45
CA ASP A 83 -13.59 -20.24 -22.24
C ASP A 83 -13.13 -21.70 -22.22
N LYS A 84 -13.17 -22.38 -21.07
CA LYS A 84 -12.89 -23.82 -20.99
C LYS A 84 -13.92 -24.67 -21.78
N VAL A 85 -15.20 -24.31 -21.72
CA VAL A 85 -16.26 -24.96 -22.51
C VAL A 85 -15.99 -24.78 -24.01
N ALA A 86 -15.65 -23.55 -24.44
CA ALA A 86 -15.36 -23.23 -25.82
C ALA A 86 -14.16 -24.04 -26.36
N LEU A 87 -13.10 -24.18 -25.55
CA LEU A 87 -11.92 -24.99 -25.90
C LEU A 87 -12.27 -26.46 -26.11
N ILE A 88 -13.09 -27.05 -25.24
CA ILE A 88 -13.54 -28.45 -25.41
C ILE A 88 -14.36 -28.62 -26.71
N GLN A 89 -15.23 -27.65 -27.01
CA GLN A 89 -16.02 -27.66 -28.23
C GLN A 89 -15.16 -27.50 -29.49
N GLU A 90 -14.17 -26.60 -29.44
CA GLU A 90 -13.21 -26.39 -30.54
C GLU A 90 -12.38 -27.66 -30.80
N ASP A 91 -11.87 -28.31 -29.76
CA ASP A 91 -11.08 -29.53 -29.88
C ASP A 91 -11.94 -30.71 -30.44
N MET A 92 -13.22 -30.75 -30.08
CA MET A 92 -14.17 -31.71 -30.68
C MET A 92 -14.40 -31.39 -32.15
N MET A 93 -14.65 -30.14 -32.55
CA MET A 93 -14.87 -29.74 -33.92
C MET A 93 -13.65 -29.97 -34.80
N ASN A 94 -12.46 -29.75 -34.26
CA ASN A 94 -11.19 -29.98 -34.96
C ASN A 94 -10.79 -31.48 -35.02
N GLY A 95 -11.62 -32.38 -34.47
CA GLY A 95 -11.36 -33.82 -34.47
C GLY A 95 -10.19 -34.25 -33.56
N LYS A 96 -9.76 -33.41 -32.64
CA LYS A 96 -8.70 -33.74 -31.68
C LYS A 96 -9.17 -34.68 -30.57
N ILE A 97 -10.46 -34.58 -30.22
CA ILE A 97 -11.12 -35.44 -29.23
C ILE A 97 -12.40 -36.04 -29.79
N SER A 98 -12.77 -37.22 -29.31
CA SER A 98 -14.02 -37.85 -29.67
C SER A 98 -15.20 -37.20 -28.93
N GLN A 99 -16.42 -37.41 -29.46
CA GLN A 99 -17.64 -36.90 -28.81
C GLN A 99 -17.81 -37.44 -27.37
N GLU A 100 -17.44 -38.70 -27.13
CA GLU A 100 -17.49 -39.32 -25.81
C GLU A 100 -16.49 -38.66 -24.85
N ALA A 101 -15.24 -38.39 -25.31
CA ALA A 101 -14.24 -37.72 -24.54
C ALA A 101 -14.62 -36.27 -24.23
N ALA A 102 -15.26 -35.55 -25.17
CA ALA A 102 -15.78 -34.20 -24.95
C ALA A 102 -16.87 -34.18 -23.87
N GLN A 103 -17.79 -35.18 -23.88
CA GLN A 103 -18.81 -35.30 -22.85
C GLN A 103 -18.22 -35.58 -21.46
N GLU A 104 -17.21 -36.44 -21.38
CA GLU A 104 -16.51 -36.74 -20.14
C GLU A 104 -15.81 -35.49 -19.57
N GLN A 105 -15.10 -34.71 -20.41
CA GLN A 105 -14.45 -33.48 -20.03
C GLN A 105 -15.46 -32.40 -19.58
N MET A 106 -16.58 -32.27 -20.26
CA MET A 106 -17.65 -31.34 -19.87
C MET A 106 -18.27 -31.71 -18.53
N MET A 107 -18.48 -33.01 -18.27
CA MET A 107 -19.01 -33.50 -16.99
C MET A 107 -17.99 -33.23 -15.86
N ALA A 108 -16.70 -33.47 -16.11
CA ALA A 108 -15.62 -33.19 -15.15
C ALA A 108 -15.56 -31.69 -14.83
N LEU A 109 -15.62 -30.83 -15.85
CA LEU A 109 -15.64 -29.40 -15.71
C LEU A 109 -16.85 -28.91 -14.89
N GLN A 110 -18.04 -29.41 -15.16
CA GLN A 110 -19.22 -29.08 -14.35
C GLN A 110 -19.06 -29.48 -12.88
N LEU A 111 -18.50 -30.65 -12.64
CA LEU A 111 -18.25 -31.14 -11.26
C LEU A 111 -17.22 -30.27 -10.54
N GLU A 112 -16.19 -29.82 -11.24
CA GLU A 112 -15.15 -28.93 -10.74
C GLU A 112 -15.73 -27.57 -10.31
N TYR A 113 -16.66 -26.98 -11.10
CA TYR A 113 -17.28 -25.69 -10.80
C TYR A 113 -18.54 -25.78 -9.94
N MET A 114 -19.00 -26.97 -9.57
CA MET A 114 -20.18 -27.17 -8.70
C MET A 114 -20.11 -26.42 -7.36
N PRO A 115 -18.98 -26.41 -6.63
CA PRO A 115 -18.89 -25.66 -5.39
C PRO A 115 -19.13 -24.16 -5.58
N PHE A 116 -18.58 -23.58 -6.66
CA PHE A 116 -18.78 -22.19 -7.00
C PHE A 116 -20.25 -21.90 -7.37
N ILE A 117 -20.87 -22.74 -8.20
CA ILE A 117 -22.28 -22.60 -8.59
C ILE A 117 -23.19 -22.67 -7.35
N GLN A 118 -22.93 -23.57 -6.42
CA GLN A 118 -23.69 -23.66 -5.18
C GLN A 118 -23.50 -22.41 -4.31
N LEU A 119 -22.28 -21.86 -4.23
CA LEU A 119 -21.99 -20.67 -3.46
C LEU A 119 -22.78 -19.45 -3.99
N VAL A 120 -22.86 -19.30 -5.31
CA VAL A 120 -23.62 -18.23 -5.97
C VAL A 120 -25.14 -18.43 -5.81
N GLN A 121 -25.64 -19.68 -5.93
CA GLN A 121 -27.08 -19.97 -5.87
C GLN A 121 -27.64 -19.93 -4.45
N THR A 122 -26.87 -20.31 -3.44
CA THR A 122 -27.38 -20.38 -2.07
C THR A 122 -27.55 -19.00 -1.43
N GLY A 123 -27.00 -17.95 -2.03
CA GLY A 123 -27.16 -16.57 -1.55
C GLY A 123 -26.80 -16.42 -0.07
N GLN A 124 -26.08 -17.40 0.48
CA GLN A 124 -25.65 -17.29 1.87
C GLN A 124 -24.71 -16.10 1.96
N PRO A 125 -25.02 -15.12 2.82
CA PRO A 125 -24.05 -14.14 3.19
C PRO A 125 -22.99 -14.84 4.06
N SER A 126 -22.12 -15.58 3.41
CA SER A 126 -20.82 -15.80 4.04
C SER A 126 -20.19 -14.42 4.18
N ASP A 127 -19.36 -14.20 5.17
CA ASP A 127 -18.55 -12.97 5.31
C ASP A 127 -17.74 -12.66 4.03
N LYS A 128 -17.91 -13.42 2.99
CA LYS A 128 -17.25 -13.43 1.70
C LYS A 128 -17.96 -12.62 0.61
N LEU A 129 -19.27 -12.32 0.73
CA LEU A 129 -19.96 -11.43 -0.22
C LEU A 129 -20.02 -10.02 0.33
N SER A 130 -19.47 -9.05 -0.38
CA SER A 130 -19.65 -7.64 -0.07
C SER A 130 -21.14 -7.30 -0.17
N LYS A 131 -21.73 -6.77 0.91
CA LYS A 131 -23.17 -6.45 0.99
C LYS A 131 -23.65 -5.42 -0.04
N ASP A 132 -22.72 -4.73 -0.70
CA ASP A 132 -23.04 -3.64 -1.63
C ASP A 132 -22.85 -4.02 -3.11
N LYS A 133 -22.30 -5.22 -3.42
CA LYS A 133 -22.17 -5.74 -4.79
C LYS A 133 -22.41 -7.24 -4.76
N GLU A 134 -23.60 -7.67 -5.21
CA GLU A 134 -23.99 -9.07 -5.36
C GLU A 134 -23.09 -9.86 -6.35
N GLU A 135 -22.16 -9.18 -7.01
CA GLU A 135 -21.32 -9.69 -8.10
C GLU A 135 -19.87 -10.01 -7.67
N LEU A 136 -19.50 -9.74 -6.41
CA LEU A 136 -18.14 -9.99 -5.91
C LEU A 136 -18.09 -11.19 -4.97
N ILE A 137 -17.12 -12.07 -5.20
CA ILE A 137 -16.86 -13.25 -4.36
C ILE A 137 -15.41 -13.24 -3.88
N ASN A 138 -15.20 -13.67 -2.65
CA ASN A 138 -13.86 -13.85 -2.09
C ASN A 138 -13.45 -15.32 -2.23
N LEU A 139 -12.38 -15.56 -2.97
CA LEU A 139 -11.80 -16.88 -3.19
C LEU A 139 -10.47 -17.01 -2.44
N THR A 140 -10.17 -18.19 -1.94
CA THR A 140 -8.82 -18.54 -1.50
C THR A 140 -7.89 -18.58 -2.71
N LYS A 141 -6.57 -18.60 -2.47
CA LYS A 141 -5.59 -18.69 -3.56
C LYS A 141 -5.76 -19.96 -4.39
N GLU A 142 -6.09 -21.07 -3.74
CA GLU A 142 -6.33 -22.36 -4.40
C GLU A 142 -7.61 -22.32 -5.24
N GLU A 143 -8.69 -21.78 -4.70
CA GLU A 143 -9.95 -21.55 -5.43
C GLU A 143 -9.77 -20.56 -6.59
N LEU A 144 -8.94 -19.52 -6.42
CA LEU A 144 -8.65 -18.56 -7.47
C LEU A 144 -7.95 -19.23 -8.66
N VAL A 145 -6.89 -20.00 -8.42
CA VAL A 145 -6.19 -20.75 -9.48
C VAL A 145 -7.13 -21.74 -10.15
N GLN A 146 -7.99 -22.40 -9.37
CA GLN A 146 -8.94 -23.39 -9.88
C GLN A 146 -10.03 -22.75 -10.77
N PHE A 147 -10.64 -21.65 -10.33
CA PHE A 147 -11.85 -21.09 -10.96
C PHE A 147 -11.58 -19.92 -11.92
N VAL A 148 -10.41 -19.29 -11.85
CA VAL A 148 -10.04 -18.16 -12.71
C VAL A 148 -8.79 -18.46 -13.55
N GLY A 149 -7.97 -19.44 -13.15
CA GLY A 149 -6.79 -19.92 -13.87
C GLY A 149 -5.48 -19.30 -13.39
N GLU A 150 -4.36 -19.89 -13.83
CA GLU A 150 -3.00 -19.44 -13.49
C GLU A 150 -2.64 -18.09 -14.17
N ASP A 151 -3.31 -17.75 -15.26
CA ASP A 151 -3.09 -16.50 -16.01
C ASP A 151 -3.75 -15.27 -15.35
N PHE A 152 -4.44 -15.44 -14.23
CA PHE A 152 -4.89 -14.32 -13.40
C PHE A 152 -3.69 -13.64 -12.73
N ASN A 153 -2.90 -12.98 -13.57
CA ASN A 153 -1.63 -12.36 -13.24
C ASN A 153 -1.79 -10.90 -12.78
N GLU A 154 -2.99 -10.41 -12.59
CA GLU A 154 -3.25 -9.14 -11.94
C GLU A 154 -3.52 -9.39 -10.46
N TYR A 155 -2.44 -9.68 -9.72
CA TYR A 155 -2.43 -9.49 -8.28
C TYR A 155 -2.73 -8.01 -7.98
N GLU A 156 -4.01 -7.67 -7.93
CA GLU A 156 -4.45 -6.41 -7.35
C GLU A 156 -4.68 -6.62 -5.84
N PRO A 157 -3.74 -6.18 -5.00
CA PRO A 157 -3.94 -6.29 -3.57
C PRO A 157 -5.16 -5.44 -3.19
N ASP A 158 -6.11 -6.00 -2.45
CA ASP A 158 -7.22 -5.24 -1.88
C ASP A 158 -6.70 -4.29 -0.79
N PHE A 159 -6.28 -3.11 -1.24
CA PHE A 159 -5.80 -2.05 -0.35
C PHE A 159 -6.85 -1.58 0.65
N TYR A 160 -8.13 -1.71 0.34
CA TYR A 160 -9.19 -1.33 1.26
C TYR A 160 -9.22 -2.28 2.47
N THR A 161 -9.30 -3.58 2.24
CA THR A 161 -9.27 -4.58 3.32
C THR A 161 -7.95 -4.54 4.08
N MET A 162 -6.82 -4.43 3.39
CA MET A 162 -5.51 -4.30 3.99
C MET A 162 -5.40 -3.07 4.91
N CYS A 163 -5.80 -1.89 4.45
CA CYS A 163 -5.80 -0.67 5.26
C CYS A 163 -6.71 -0.80 6.47
N ASN A 164 -7.91 -1.37 6.29
CA ASN A 164 -8.84 -1.61 7.39
C ASN A 164 -8.23 -2.52 8.46
N LYS A 165 -7.60 -3.62 8.05
CA LYS A 165 -6.96 -4.57 8.97
C LYS A 165 -5.77 -3.92 9.69
N LEU A 166 -4.89 -3.26 8.94
CA LEU A 166 -3.69 -2.62 9.46
C LEU A 166 -4.03 -1.52 10.48
N PHE A 167 -4.95 -0.62 10.12
CA PHE A 167 -5.30 0.54 10.94
C PHE A 167 -6.40 0.27 11.97
N SER A 168 -7.04 -0.91 11.99
CA SER A 168 -7.88 -1.38 13.10
C SER A 168 -7.06 -1.59 14.38
N ASN A 169 -5.76 -1.84 14.25
CA ASN A 169 -4.86 -1.85 15.40
C ASN A 169 -4.56 -0.41 15.85
N LYS A 170 -5.21 0.01 16.95
CA LYS A 170 -5.08 1.38 17.48
C LYS A 170 -3.64 1.78 17.81
N THR A 171 -2.82 0.84 18.30
CA THR A 171 -1.41 1.11 18.62
C THR A 171 -0.62 1.38 17.35
N TYR A 172 -0.82 0.59 16.30
CA TYR A 172 -0.17 0.80 15.00
C TYR A 172 -0.60 2.15 14.39
N SER A 173 -1.90 2.43 14.39
CA SER A 173 -2.44 3.71 13.88
C SER A 173 -1.87 4.91 14.60
N LEU A 174 -1.73 4.83 15.93
CA LEU A 174 -1.14 5.91 16.73
C LEU A 174 0.34 6.13 16.40
N ILE A 175 1.12 5.05 16.27
CA ILE A 175 2.54 5.13 15.86
C ILE A 175 2.66 5.74 14.47
N TYR A 176 1.79 5.32 13.55
CA TYR A 176 1.75 5.83 12.17
C TYR A 176 1.44 7.33 12.14
N LEU A 177 0.42 7.78 12.89
CA LEU A 177 0.05 9.19 13.00
C LEU A 177 1.18 10.02 13.64
N LEU A 178 1.84 9.49 14.66
CA LEU A 178 3.00 10.16 15.28
C LEU A 178 4.14 10.32 14.27
N ALA A 179 4.43 9.30 13.47
CA ALA A 179 5.44 9.37 12.42
C ALA A 179 5.09 10.43 11.36
N LEU A 180 3.81 10.57 11.00
CA LEU A 180 3.33 11.61 10.09
C LEU A 180 3.52 13.04 10.67
N VAL A 181 3.31 13.24 11.97
CA VAL A 181 3.62 14.53 12.64
C VAL A 181 5.11 14.83 12.52
N ILE A 182 5.98 13.85 12.79
CA ILE A 182 7.43 14.00 12.66
C ILE A 182 7.83 14.27 11.20
N LEU A 183 7.17 13.61 10.24
CA LEU A 183 7.32 13.89 8.81
C LEU A 183 7.01 15.36 8.49
N GLY A 184 5.93 15.93 9.03
CA GLY A 184 5.59 17.34 8.85
C GLY A 184 6.70 18.27 9.35
N ILE A 185 7.22 18.02 10.53
CA ILE A 185 8.36 18.79 11.10
C ILE A 185 9.58 18.66 10.18
N HIS A 186 9.87 17.47 9.71
CA HIS A 186 11.01 17.22 8.82
C HIS A 186 10.84 17.95 7.47
N LEU A 187 9.66 17.90 6.85
CA LEU A 187 9.34 18.59 5.60
C LEU A 187 9.44 20.11 5.71
N PHE A 188 8.93 20.69 6.80
CA PHE A 188 9.06 22.13 7.05
C PHE A 188 10.51 22.60 6.98
N HIS A 189 11.39 21.86 7.64
CA HIS A 189 12.81 22.15 7.61
C HIS A 189 13.47 21.89 6.28
N ALA A 190 13.12 20.78 5.62
CA ALA A 190 13.67 20.40 4.34
C ALA A 190 13.41 21.49 3.29
N ILE A 191 12.16 21.97 3.18
CA ILE A 191 11.80 23.00 2.22
C ILE A 191 12.54 24.31 2.48
N ASN A 192 12.57 24.80 3.73
CA ASN A 192 13.33 25.99 4.05
C ASN A 192 14.83 25.85 3.73
N SER A 193 15.41 24.67 3.97
CA SER A 193 16.81 24.38 3.69
C SER A 193 17.09 24.35 2.16
N ILE A 194 16.17 23.82 1.34
CA ILE A 194 16.29 23.80 -0.11
C ILE A 194 16.43 25.21 -0.68
N PHE A 195 15.57 26.14 -0.27
CA PHE A 195 15.63 27.53 -0.75
C PHE A 195 16.91 28.25 -0.30
N GLN A 196 17.41 27.92 0.89
CA GLN A 196 18.71 28.43 1.36
C GLN A 196 19.87 27.89 0.51
N THR A 197 19.87 26.59 0.22
CA THR A 197 20.92 25.93 -0.56
C THR A 197 20.99 26.48 -1.99
N PHE A 198 19.84 26.78 -2.60
CA PHE A 198 19.78 27.40 -3.93
C PHE A 198 20.06 28.90 -3.96
N GLY A 199 20.39 29.50 -2.81
CA GLY A 199 20.66 30.93 -2.72
C GLY A 199 19.42 31.82 -2.90
N LEU A 200 18.23 31.26 -2.82
CA LEU A 200 16.95 31.98 -2.97
C LEU A 200 16.51 32.68 -1.67
N ASN A 201 17.40 32.78 -0.71
CA ASN A 201 17.16 33.41 0.57
C ASN A 201 17.24 34.93 0.47
N HIS A 202 16.09 35.59 0.38
CA HIS A 202 16.01 37.06 0.27
C HIS A 202 14.93 37.60 1.22
N LYS A 203 15.23 38.68 1.92
CA LYS A 203 14.34 39.30 2.94
C LYS A 203 12.89 39.50 2.46
N LYS A 204 12.70 39.80 1.17
CA LYS A 204 11.38 40.03 0.56
C LYS A 204 10.55 38.72 0.45
N TYR A 205 11.19 37.59 0.18
CA TYR A 205 10.52 36.32 -0.14
C TYR A 205 10.57 35.31 0.98
N ASN A 206 11.41 35.49 2.00
CA ASN A 206 11.59 34.52 3.10
C ASN A 206 10.27 34.18 3.81
N LYS A 207 9.41 35.17 4.04
CA LYS A 207 8.08 34.95 4.64
C LYS A 207 7.18 34.08 3.76
N ALA A 208 7.19 34.33 2.45
CA ALA A 208 6.41 33.53 1.53
C ALA A 208 6.90 32.07 1.45
N ILE A 209 8.22 31.88 1.47
CA ILE A 209 8.86 30.55 1.53
C ILE A 209 8.47 29.82 2.82
N GLU A 210 8.48 30.51 3.95
CA GLU A 210 8.10 29.96 5.25
C GLU A 210 6.63 29.53 5.29
N TYR A 211 5.71 30.35 4.73
CA TYR A 211 4.29 29.99 4.57
C TYR A 211 4.11 28.78 3.64
N LEU A 212 4.81 28.74 2.51
CA LEU A 212 4.79 27.62 1.59
C LEU A 212 5.28 26.33 2.26
N ALA A 213 6.40 26.41 2.97
CA ALA A 213 6.96 25.30 3.73
C ALA A 213 5.98 24.82 4.81
N GLY A 214 5.33 25.73 5.53
CA GLY A 214 4.32 25.42 6.52
C GLY A 214 3.09 24.75 5.92
N ALA A 215 2.56 25.28 4.84
CA ALA A 215 1.41 24.70 4.14
C ALA A 215 1.71 23.27 3.66
N TYR A 216 2.86 23.08 3.02
CA TYR A 216 3.26 21.76 2.53
C TYR A 216 3.47 20.76 3.68
N ALA A 217 4.12 21.19 4.76
CA ALA A 217 4.39 20.40 5.96
C ALA A 217 3.10 19.95 6.69
N VAL A 218 1.98 20.66 6.49
CA VAL A 218 0.69 20.31 7.07
C VAL A 218 -0.16 19.50 6.10
N ILE A 219 -0.30 19.96 4.85
CA ILE A 219 -1.19 19.34 3.86
C ILE A 219 -0.77 17.90 3.54
N VAL A 220 0.54 17.67 3.35
CA VAL A 220 1.03 16.34 2.96
C VAL A 220 0.81 15.30 4.07
N PRO A 221 1.25 15.50 5.32
CA PRO A 221 0.98 14.54 6.38
C PRO A 221 -0.51 14.39 6.69
N LEU A 222 -1.32 15.44 6.61
CA LEU A 222 -2.77 15.35 6.81
C LEU A 222 -3.42 14.49 5.73
N GLY A 223 -3.00 14.62 4.46
CA GLY A 223 -3.50 13.78 3.37
C GLY A 223 -3.28 12.30 3.66
N PHE A 224 -2.10 11.93 4.14
CA PHE A 224 -1.81 10.54 4.54
C PHE A 224 -2.51 10.12 5.84
N ALA A 225 -2.82 11.04 6.73
CA ALA A 225 -3.48 10.76 8.01
C ALA A 225 -4.98 10.45 7.87
N ILE A 226 -5.61 10.82 6.74
CA ILE A 226 -7.05 10.62 6.53
C ILE A 226 -7.42 9.14 6.70
N VAL A 227 -6.68 8.23 6.09
CA VAL A 227 -7.00 6.79 6.11
C VAL A 227 -6.92 6.21 7.52
N PRO A 228 -5.80 6.30 8.26
CA PRO A 228 -5.75 5.79 9.63
C PRO A 228 -6.75 6.47 10.58
N LEU A 229 -7.02 7.77 10.41
CA LEU A 229 -8.02 8.46 11.21
C LEU A 229 -9.44 7.95 10.90
N PHE A 230 -9.77 7.78 9.62
CA PHE A 230 -11.07 7.25 9.23
C PHE A 230 -11.30 5.86 9.80
N VAL A 231 -10.35 4.94 9.64
CA VAL A 231 -10.48 3.57 10.16
C VAL A 231 -10.57 3.56 11.69
N MET A 232 -9.85 4.45 12.38
CA MET A 232 -9.81 4.46 13.84
C MET A 232 -11.10 5.03 14.49
N PHE A 233 -11.77 5.98 13.82
CA PHE A 233 -12.91 6.71 14.41
C PHE A 233 -14.26 6.47 13.75
N CYS A 234 -14.28 6.04 12.47
CA CYS A 234 -15.52 5.89 11.71
C CYS A 234 -15.92 4.41 11.50
N LYS A 235 -15.16 3.49 12.05
CA LYS A 235 -15.41 2.06 12.01
C LYS A 235 -15.41 1.50 13.44
#